data_d14914fa4395d52e04eb4caa83af00a1
#
_entry.id   d14914fa4395d52e04eb4caa83af00a1
#
_cell.length_a   1.000
_cell.length_b   1.000
_cell.length_c   1.000
_cell.angle_alpha   90.00
_cell.angle_beta   90.00
_cell.angle_gamma   90.00
#
_symmetry.space_group_name_H-M   'P 1'
#
loop_
_entity.id
_entity.type
_entity.pdbx_description
1 polymer ?
#
loop_
_entity_poly.entity_id
_entity_poly.type
_entity_poly.pdbx_seq_one_letter_code
_entity_poly.pdbx_strand_id
1 'polypeptide(L)'
;MAFCPVCGAQVAMGQSFCARCGSPTTTSGASTLTPAPAYQGETSNPQRIAGFGWRVLAFALDEFVLDLVLYLSLRNSNSITFLEQGIFAFVANFLYFGLMVGLARGQTLGMMACRLRVVNATDRGPVTFNQAMARSAIYSVLLLLASIYDYHAKRKNNLTTKQAEVILRHGLLYLALAAPHLLDLLWAVWDKQRQTLHDKFAKTVVVHTR
;
A
#
# COMPACT_ATOMS: atom_id res chain seq x y z
N MET A 1 -32.54 45.99 11.74
CA MET A 1 -31.17 45.54 12.07
C MET A 1 -31.16 44.02 12.07
N ALA A 2 -30.22 43.40 11.38
CA ALA A 2 -30.09 41.94 11.39
C ALA A 2 -28.86 41.53 12.24
N PHE A 3 -28.87 40.31 12.76
CA PHE A 3 -27.75 39.77 13.53
C PHE A 3 -27.16 38.55 12.77
N CYS A 4 -25.87 38.44 12.81
CA CYS A 4 -25.20 37.29 12.21
C CYS A 4 -25.58 35.99 12.96
N PRO A 5 -26.09 34.95 12.26
CA PRO A 5 -26.53 33.71 12.93
C PRO A 5 -25.37 32.90 13.53
N VAL A 6 -24.13 33.17 13.13
CA VAL A 6 -22.94 32.42 13.57
C VAL A 6 -22.26 33.10 14.76
N CYS A 7 -22.09 34.41 14.76
CA CYS A 7 -21.33 35.12 15.81
C CYS A 7 -22.12 36.17 16.59
N GLY A 8 -23.42 36.38 16.30
CA GLY A 8 -24.29 37.33 16.98
C GLY A 8 -23.96 38.81 16.71
N ALA A 9 -23.02 39.16 15.87
CA ALA A 9 -22.67 40.56 15.56
C ALA A 9 -23.78 41.22 14.73
N GLN A 10 -24.03 42.53 14.98
CA GLN A 10 -24.94 43.32 14.14
C GLN A 10 -24.41 43.45 12.71
N VAL A 11 -25.27 43.26 11.74
CA VAL A 11 -24.97 43.32 10.30
C VAL A 11 -25.90 44.33 9.67
N ALA A 12 -25.37 45.20 8.82
CA ALA A 12 -26.19 46.13 8.06
C ALA A 12 -27.07 45.43 7.04
N MET A 13 -28.29 45.92 6.82
CA MET A 13 -29.17 45.36 5.82
C MET A 13 -28.52 45.42 4.44
N GLY A 14 -28.47 44.24 3.74
CA GLY A 14 -27.90 44.15 2.40
C GLY A 14 -26.44 43.68 2.35
N GLN A 15 -25.76 43.47 3.45
CA GLN A 15 -24.46 42.84 3.46
C GLN A 15 -24.54 41.34 3.24
N SER A 16 -23.81 40.84 2.26
CA SER A 16 -23.78 39.41 1.92
C SER A 16 -22.93 38.57 2.90
N PHE A 17 -22.01 39.23 3.64
CA PHE A 17 -21.10 38.56 4.57
C PHE A 17 -20.95 39.38 5.86
N CYS A 18 -20.83 38.68 7.00
CA CYS A 18 -20.55 39.31 8.28
C CYS A 18 -19.12 39.87 8.34
N ALA A 19 -18.96 41.16 8.61
CA ALA A 19 -17.63 41.79 8.72
C ALA A 19 -16.78 41.25 9.89
N ARG A 20 -17.41 40.60 10.87
CA ARG A 20 -16.71 40.09 12.07
C ARG A 20 -16.22 38.65 11.92
N CYS A 21 -16.98 37.77 11.27
CA CYS A 21 -16.65 36.34 11.16
C CYS A 21 -16.62 35.79 9.72
N GLY A 22 -16.89 36.62 8.71
CA GLY A 22 -16.86 36.20 7.30
C GLY A 22 -18.03 35.31 6.85
N SER A 23 -18.96 34.98 7.76
CA SER A 23 -20.08 34.08 7.43
C SER A 23 -21.11 34.80 6.56
N PRO A 24 -21.77 34.11 5.61
CA PRO A 24 -22.83 34.70 4.78
C PRO A 24 -24.03 35.10 5.66
N THR A 25 -24.59 36.28 5.40
CA THR A 25 -25.67 36.89 6.21
C THR A 25 -27.05 36.83 5.54
N THR A 26 -27.13 36.24 4.34
CA THR A 26 -28.37 36.20 3.57
C THR A 26 -29.39 35.23 4.15
N THR A 27 -30.35 35.78 4.90
CA THR A 27 -31.69 35.25 4.99
C THR A 27 -32.57 36.10 4.06
N SER A 28 -32.69 35.76 2.80
CA SER A 28 -33.84 36.04 1.95
C SER A 28 -33.50 35.95 0.48
N GLY A 29 -34.25 35.18 -0.21
CA GLY A 29 -34.26 35.14 -1.67
C GLY A 29 -33.90 33.74 -2.16
N ALA A 30 -34.93 32.95 -2.38
CA ALA A 30 -34.88 31.71 -3.12
C ALA A 30 -34.32 31.93 -4.53
N SER A 31 -33.02 31.99 -4.67
CA SER A 31 -32.38 31.59 -5.91
C SER A 31 -32.09 30.10 -5.73
N THR A 32 -32.80 29.28 -6.46
CA THR A 32 -32.51 27.87 -6.70
C THR A 32 -31.18 27.74 -7.42
N LEU A 33 -30.11 28.16 -6.75
CA LEU A 33 -28.76 27.61 -7.03
C LEU A 33 -28.86 26.20 -6.46
N THR A 34 -29.09 25.26 -7.35
CA THR A 34 -28.81 23.86 -7.08
C THR A 34 -27.47 23.84 -6.36
N PRO A 35 -27.39 23.42 -5.07
CA PRO A 35 -26.09 23.27 -4.42
C PRO A 35 -25.31 22.37 -5.37
N ALA A 36 -24.11 22.80 -5.79
CA ALA A 36 -23.16 21.88 -6.38
C ALA A 36 -23.21 20.62 -5.49
N PRO A 37 -23.42 19.42 -6.05
CA PRO A 37 -23.60 18.24 -5.23
C PRO A 37 -22.46 18.28 -4.23
N ALA A 38 -22.81 18.57 -2.96
CA ALA A 38 -21.89 18.34 -1.87
C ALA A 38 -21.42 16.93 -2.16
N TYR A 39 -20.10 16.75 -2.34
CA TYR A 39 -19.50 15.44 -2.43
C TYR A 39 -20.02 14.70 -1.19
N GLN A 40 -21.17 14.09 -1.35
CA GLN A 40 -21.73 13.17 -0.36
C GLN A 40 -20.73 12.06 -0.39
N GLY A 41 -19.80 12.14 0.56
CA GLY A 41 -18.89 11.05 0.84
C GLY A 41 -19.79 9.82 0.82
N GLU A 42 -19.56 8.94 -0.16
CA GLU A 42 -20.32 7.72 -0.42
C GLU A 42 -20.82 7.19 0.91
N THR A 43 -22.14 7.19 1.10
CA THR A 43 -22.80 6.69 2.31
C THR A 43 -22.14 5.39 2.65
N SER A 44 -21.44 5.39 3.75
CA SER A 44 -20.49 4.40 4.19
C SER A 44 -21.17 3.06 4.41
N ASN A 45 -21.42 2.35 3.34
CA ASN A 45 -21.55 0.92 3.44
C ASN A 45 -20.18 0.43 3.96
N PRO A 46 -20.10 -0.19 5.13
CA PRO A 46 -18.83 -0.48 5.76
C PRO A 46 -17.97 -1.29 4.80
N GLN A 47 -16.85 -0.71 4.36
CA GLN A 47 -15.93 -1.37 3.44
C GLN A 47 -15.51 -2.69 4.07
N ARG A 48 -15.85 -3.80 3.42
CA ARG A 48 -15.52 -5.14 3.94
C ARG A 48 -14.00 -5.33 3.92
N ILE A 49 -13.46 -5.64 5.08
CA ILE A 49 -12.02 -5.94 5.20
C ILE A 49 -11.71 -7.20 4.39
N ALA A 50 -10.62 -7.17 3.62
CA ALA A 50 -10.20 -8.29 2.80
C ALA A 50 -9.76 -9.48 3.67
N GLY A 51 -10.28 -10.66 3.33
CA GLY A 51 -9.85 -11.91 3.95
C GLY A 51 -8.40 -12.25 3.59
N PHE A 52 -7.74 -13.04 4.45
CA PHE A 52 -6.36 -13.46 4.26
C PHE A 52 -6.12 -14.12 2.88
N GLY A 53 -6.97 -15.07 2.47
CA GLY A 53 -6.81 -15.79 1.19
C GLY A 53 -6.80 -14.86 -0.03
N TRP A 54 -7.66 -13.85 -0.05
CA TRP A 54 -7.69 -12.88 -1.16
C TRP A 54 -6.42 -12.03 -1.24
N ARG A 55 -5.82 -11.70 -0.09
CA ARG A 55 -4.55 -10.97 -0.04
C ARG A 55 -3.39 -11.82 -0.54
N VAL A 56 -3.34 -13.10 -0.13
CA VAL A 56 -2.34 -14.05 -0.62
C VAL A 56 -2.46 -14.25 -2.13
N LEU A 57 -3.68 -14.39 -2.65
CA LEU A 57 -3.90 -14.53 -4.08
C LEU A 57 -3.46 -13.29 -4.86
N ALA A 58 -3.82 -12.09 -4.38
CA ALA A 58 -3.40 -10.84 -5.00
C ALA A 58 -1.87 -10.71 -5.03
N PHE A 59 -1.22 -11.00 -3.89
CA PHE A 59 0.23 -10.99 -3.78
C PHE A 59 0.90 -12.00 -4.72
N ALA A 60 0.39 -13.22 -4.79
CA ALA A 60 0.93 -14.25 -5.70
C ALA A 60 0.81 -13.85 -7.19
N LEU A 61 -0.27 -13.17 -7.56
CA LEU A 61 -0.43 -12.64 -8.92
C LEU A 61 0.57 -11.50 -9.19
N ASP A 62 0.80 -10.61 -8.22
CA ASP A 62 1.78 -9.54 -8.36
C ASP A 62 3.20 -10.09 -8.51
N GLU A 63 3.60 -11.04 -7.64
CA GLU A 63 4.92 -11.69 -7.72
C GLU A 63 5.10 -12.45 -9.04
N PHE A 64 4.08 -13.19 -9.48
CA PHE A 64 4.15 -13.87 -10.77
C PHE A 64 4.42 -12.91 -11.94
N VAL A 65 3.76 -11.75 -11.96
CA VAL A 65 3.99 -10.74 -13.00
C VAL A 65 5.39 -10.15 -12.90
N LEU A 66 5.85 -9.81 -11.69
CA LEU A 66 7.19 -9.27 -11.46
C LEU A 66 8.27 -10.27 -11.84
N ASP A 67 8.17 -11.51 -11.40
CA ASP A 67 9.12 -12.57 -11.70
C ASP A 67 9.20 -12.85 -13.22
N LEU A 68 8.05 -12.84 -13.89
CA LEU A 68 8.01 -13.00 -15.36
C LEU A 68 8.73 -11.84 -16.06
N VAL A 69 8.48 -10.60 -15.65
CA VAL A 69 9.14 -9.42 -16.22
C VAL A 69 10.65 -9.46 -15.96
N LEU A 70 11.05 -9.78 -14.74
CA LEU A 70 12.47 -9.91 -14.35
C LEU A 70 13.15 -11.02 -15.14
N TYR A 71 12.54 -12.19 -15.23
CA TYR A 71 13.06 -13.32 -16.01
C TYR A 71 13.25 -12.94 -17.47
N LEU A 72 12.25 -12.34 -18.12
CA LEU A 72 12.34 -11.93 -19.52
C LEU A 72 13.39 -10.85 -19.75
N SER A 73 13.55 -9.93 -18.79
CA SER A 73 14.54 -8.85 -18.87
C SER A 73 15.97 -9.34 -18.69
N LEU A 74 16.19 -10.32 -17.83
CA LEU A 74 17.52 -10.77 -17.42
C LEU A 74 18.00 -12.03 -18.14
N ARG A 75 17.13 -12.78 -18.82
CA ARG A 75 17.45 -14.07 -19.45
C ARG A 75 18.59 -14.02 -20.47
N ASN A 76 18.82 -12.87 -21.09
CA ASN A 76 19.88 -12.68 -22.10
C ASN A 76 21.13 -12.00 -21.52
N SER A 77 21.14 -11.67 -20.23
CA SER A 77 22.24 -10.96 -19.58
C SER A 77 23.21 -11.97 -18.94
N ASN A 78 24.13 -12.51 -19.73
CA ASN A 78 25.12 -13.49 -19.26
C ASN A 78 26.17 -12.92 -18.30
N SER A 79 26.20 -11.61 -18.06
CA SER A 79 27.21 -10.90 -17.28
C SER A 79 26.73 -10.38 -15.92
N ILE A 80 25.44 -10.52 -15.60
CA ILE A 80 24.88 -9.96 -14.37
C ILE A 80 25.15 -10.92 -13.20
N THR A 81 25.80 -10.41 -12.16
CA THR A 81 26.06 -11.15 -10.92
C THR A 81 24.79 -11.35 -10.08
N PHE A 82 24.78 -12.36 -9.21
CA PHE A 82 23.66 -12.59 -8.29
C PHE A 82 23.34 -11.38 -7.38
N LEU A 83 24.36 -10.61 -7.01
CA LEU A 83 24.16 -9.40 -6.21
C LEU A 83 23.44 -8.32 -7.01
N GLU A 84 23.85 -8.11 -8.26
CA GLU A 84 23.19 -7.15 -9.16
C GLU A 84 21.75 -7.56 -9.44
N GLN A 85 21.47 -8.85 -9.65
CA GLN A 85 20.11 -9.38 -9.78
C GLN A 85 19.28 -9.11 -8.51
N GLY A 86 19.84 -9.32 -7.32
CA GLY A 86 19.18 -9.06 -6.05
C GLY A 86 18.89 -7.57 -5.83
N ILE A 87 19.82 -6.69 -6.17
CA ILE A 87 19.59 -5.23 -6.10
C ILE A 87 18.51 -4.82 -7.09
N PHE A 88 18.56 -5.35 -8.31
CA PHE A 88 17.55 -5.06 -9.32
C PHE A 88 16.15 -5.53 -8.89
N ALA A 89 16.04 -6.75 -8.36
CA ALA A 89 14.79 -7.27 -7.81
C ALA A 89 14.27 -6.41 -6.64
N PHE A 90 15.15 -6.00 -5.72
CA PHE A 90 14.81 -5.08 -4.63
C PHE A 90 14.22 -3.78 -5.15
N VAL A 91 14.91 -3.12 -6.09
CA VAL A 91 14.47 -1.84 -6.65
C VAL A 91 13.14 -2.01 -7.40
N ALA A 92 13.01 -3.06 -8.21
CA ALA A 92 11.79 -3.35 -8.96
C ALA A 92 10.59 -3.59 -8.04
N ASN A 93 10.76 -4.43 -7.01
CA ASN A 93 9.72 -4.68 -6.01
C ASN A 93 9.33 -3.42 -5.24
N PHE A 94 10.33 -2.69 -4.72
CA PHE A 94 10.09 -1.47 -3.97
C PHE A 94 9.32 -0.43 -4.79
N LEU A 95 9.75 -0.18 -6.02
CA LEU A 95 9.10 0.76 -6.91
C LEU A 95 7.72 0.26 -7.34
N TYR A 96 7.58 -1.01 -7.71
CA TYR A 96 6.31 -1.55 -8.13
C TYR A 96 5.24 -1.43 -7.04
N PHE A 97 5.49 -1.99 -5.85
CA PHE A 97 4.51 -1.95 -4.77
C PHE A 97 4.30 -0.53 -4.24
N GLY A 98 5.36 0.25 -4.09
CA GLY A 98 5.27 1.62 -3.58
C GLY A 98 4.55 2.55 -4.54
N LEU A 99 4.94 2.58 -5.83
CA LEU A 99 4.34 3.44 -6.82
C LEU A 99 2.93 3.01 -7.18
N MET A 100 2.68 1.70 -7.37
CA MET A 100 1.34 1.23 -7.69
C MET A 100 0.35 1.57 -6.57
N VAL A 101 0.67 1.28 -5.32
CA VAL A 101 -0.20 1.63 -4.20
C VAL A 101 -0.34 3.15 -4.04
N GLY A 102 0.76 3.91 -4.23
CA GLY A 102 0.76 5.37 -4.07
C GLY A 102 0.04 6.11 -5.19
N LEU A 103 0.15 5.65 -6.45
CA LEU A 103 -0.36 6.36 -7.63
C LEU A 103 -1.65 5.74 -8.20
N ALA A 104 -1.81 4.42 -8.10
CA ALA A 104 -2.97 3.70 -8.63
C ALA A 104 -4.10 3.55 -7.60
N ARG A 105 -4.38 4.60 -6.85
CA ARG A 105 -5.49 4.68 -5.89
C ARG A 105 -5.47 3.56 -4.83
N GLY A 106 -4.30 3.13 -4.39
CA GLY A 106 -4.15 2.10 -3.37
C GLY A 106 -4.24 0.67 -3.91
N GLN A 107 -3.94 0.41 -5.19
CA GLN A 107 -4.07 -0.90 -5.80
C GLN A 107 -2.81 -1.30 -6.57
N THR A 108 -2.43 -2.58 -6.48
CA THR A 108 -1.50 -3.25 -7.39
C THR A 108 -2.28 -3.99 -8.48
N LEU A 109 -1.61 -4.55 -9.48
CA LEU A 109 -2.28 -5.34 -10.54
C LEU A 109 -3.02 -6.55 -9.95
N GLY A 110 -2.38 -7.30 -9.05
CA GLY A 110 -3.02 -8.43 -8.36
C GLY A 110 -4.20 -7.99 -7.48
N MET A 111 -4.07 -6.85 -6.80
CA MET A 111 -5.18 -6.28 -6.03
C MET A 111 -6.33 -5.84 -6.94
N MET A 112 -6.07 -5.27 -8.11
CA MET A 112 -7.11 -4.93 -9.09
C MET A 112 -7.84 -6.19 -9.56
N ALA A 113 -7.11 -7.26 -9.88
CA ALA A 113 -7.69 -8.54 -10.29
C ALA A 113 -8.57 -9.16 -9.18
N CYS A 114 -8.15 -9.04 -7.92
CA CYS A 114 -8.89 -9.55 -6.76
C CYS A 114 -9.92 -8.56 -6.20
N ARG A 115 -10.12 -7.40 -6.83
CA ARG A 115 -11.02 -6.32 -6.34
C ARG A 115 -10.68 -5.89 -4.92
N LEU A 116 -9.40 -5.69 -4.65
CA LEU A 116 -8.88 -5.22 -3.38
C LEU A 116 -8.32 -3.81 -3.51
N ARG A 117 -8.26 -3.09 -2.39
CA ARG A 117 -7.65 -1.76 -2.29
C ARG A 117 -7.04 -1.56 -0.91
N VAL A 118 -5.89 -0.91 -0.87
CA VAL A 118 -5.31 -0.39 0.36
C VAL A 118 -5.94 0.97 0.67
N VAL A 119 -6.34 1.16 1.91
CA VAL A 119 -6.88 2.43 2.42
C VAL A 119 -6.23 2.77 3.75
N ASN A 120 -6.31 4.01 4.17
CA ASN A 120 -5.86 4.43 5.49
C ASN A 120 -6.68 3.72 6.58
N ALA A 121 -6.03 3.24 7.63
CA ALA A 121 -6.69 2.48 8.69
C ALA A 121 -7.61 3.36 9.56
N THR A 122 -7.35 4.67 9.66
CA THR A 122 -8.07 5.57 10.56
C THR A 122 -9.39 6.06 9.96
N ASP A 123 -9.32 6.63 8.77
CA ASP A 123 -10.46 7.31 8.11
C ASP A 123 -11.02 6.55 6.91
N ARG A 124 -10.40 5.42 6.54
CA ARG A 124 -10.74 4.63 5.34
C ARG A 124 -10.61 5.42 4.03
N GLY A 125 -9.94 6.55 4.09
CA GLY A 125 -9.63 7.39 2.95
C GLY A 125 -8.49 6.84 2.08
N PRO A 126 -8.09 7.58 1.04
CA PRO A 126 -6.99 7.19 0.16
C PRO A 126 -5.66 7.14 0.94
N VAL A 127 -4.81 6.21 0.56
CA VAL A 127 -3.46 6.05 1.11
C VAL A 127 -2.59 7.23 0.67
N THR A 128 -1.80 7.78 1.59
CA THR A 128 -0.77 8.77 1.24
C THR A 128 0.43 8.09 0.58
N PHE A 129 1.18 8.83 -0.22
CA PHE A 129 2.38 8.32 -0.86
C PHE A 129 3.41 7.79 0.15
N ASN A 130 3.59 8.49 1.28
CA ASN A 130 4.51 8.05 2.34
C ASN A 130 4.08 6.72 2.98
N GLN A 131 2.78 6.51 3.17
CA GLN A 131 2.25 5.23 3.66
C GLN A 131 2.50 4.09 2.67
N ALA A 132 2.32 4.36 1.36
CA ALA A 132 2.61 3.39 0.31
C ALA A 132 4.10 3.00 0.29
N MET A 133 4.99 3.97 0.36
CA MET A 133 6.44 3.74 0.42
C MET A 133 6.86 3.00 1.70
N ALA A 134 6.35 3.40 2.86
CA ALA A 134 6.65 2.73 4.13
C ALA A 134 6.19 1.26 4.13
N ARG A 135 5.04 0.97 3.51
CA ARG A 135 4.51 -0.38 3.35
C ARG A 135 5.43 -1.26 2.50
N SER A 136 5.89 -0.75 1.34
CA SER A 136 6.75 -1.51 0.43
C SER A 136 8.19 -1.66 0.95
N ALA A 137 8.69 -0.71 1.74
CA ALA A 137 10.06 -0.72 2.25
C ALA A 137 10.37 -1.95 3.10
N ILE A 138 9.46 -2.32 4.02
CA ILE A 138 9.65 -3.46 4.93
C ILE A 138 9.85 -4.74 4.13
N TYR A 139 8.98 -4.98 3.15
CA TYR A 139 9.04 -6.15 2.29
C TYR A 139 10.33 -6.19 1.46
N SER A 140 10.64 -5.09 0.79
CA SER A 140 11.79 -5.01 -0.12
C SER A 140 13.13 -5.12 0.59
N VAL A 141 13.26 -4.57 1.81
CA VAL A 141 14.49 -4.70 2.61
C VAL A 141 14.79 -6.17 2.95
N LEU A 142 13.79 -6.96 3.27
CA LEU A 142 13.98 -8.39 3.54
C LEU A 142 14.49 -9.14 2.30
N LEU A 143 13.99 -8.81 1.11
CA LEU A 143 14.50 -9.37 -0.16
C LEU A 143 15.97 -8.99 -0.40
N LEU A 144 16.35 -7.74 -0.13
CA LEU A 144 17.73 -7.29 -0.27
C LEU A 144 18.67 -8.04 0.69
N LEU A 145 18.29 -8.21 1.95
CA LEU A 145 19.05 -8.96 2.93
C LEU A 145 19.25 -10.43 2.51
N ALA A 146 18.18 -11.05 1.97
CA ALA A 146 18.25 -12.39 1.41
C ALA A 146 19.25 -12.48 0.26
N SER A 147 19.24 -11.52 -0.66
CA SER A 147 20.13 -11.46 -1.81
C SER A 147 21.59 -11.25 -1.42
N ILE A 148 21.85 -10.37 -0.45
CA ILE A 148 23.19 -10.14 0.10
C ILE A 148 23.73 -11.42 0.75
N TYR A 149 22.91 -12.09 1.54
CA TYR A 149 23.31 -13.34 2.17
C TYR A 149 23.63 -14.42 1.13
N ASP A 150 22.76 -14.62 0.13
CA ASP A 150 22.97 -15.62 -0.92
C ASP A 150 24.28 -15.35 -1.71
N TYR A 151 24.58 -14.09 -2.00
CA TYR A 151 25.84 -13.68 -2.59
C TYR A 151 27.05 -14.10 -1.74
N HIS A 152 27.03 -13.81 -0.43
CA HIS A 152 28.12 -14.18 0.46
C HIS A 152 28.25 -15.70 0.62
N ALA A 153 27.15 -16.42 0.69
CA ALA A 153 27.12 -17.87 0.79
C ALA A 153 27.72 -18.54 -0.45
N LYS A 154 27.40 -18.07 -1.65
CA LYS A 154 27.92 -18.58 -2.92
C LYS A 154 29.40 -18.26 -3.10
N ARG A 155 29.86 -17.07 -2.68
CA ARG A 155 31.27 -16.68 -2.75
C ARG A 155 32.17 -17.50 -1.81
N LYS A 156 31.66 -17.87 -0.63
CA LYS A 156 32.44 -18.63 0.39
C LYS A 156 32.53 -20.11 0.04
N ASN A 157 31.56 -20.67 -0.61
CA ASN A 157 31.51 -22.08 -0.97
C ASN A 157 31.87 -22.20 -2.45
N ASN A 158 33.16 -22.45 -2.78
CA ASN A 158 33.54 -22.91 -4.13
C ASN A 158 32.74 -24.18 -4.47
N LEU A 159 31.62 -24.02 -5.15
CA LEU A 159 30.54 -25.00 -5.31
C LEU A 159 30.88 -26.10 -6.32
N THR A 160 31.78 -27.03 -5.96
CA THR A 160 32.01 -28.20 -6.83
C THR A 160 31.64 -29.56 -6.24
N THR A 161 31.29 -29.73 -4.99
CA THR A 161 31.21 -31.12 -4.50
C THR A 161 30.11 -31.56 -3.55
N LYS A 162 29.13 -30.75 -3.13
CA LYS A 162 28.06 -31.32 -2.27
C LYS A 162 26.71 -30.62 -2.50
N GLN A 163 26.12 -30.85 -3.65
CA GLN A 163 24.84 -30.24 -4.02
C GLN A 163 23.70 -30.49 -3.01
N ALA A 164 23.61 -31.67 -2.38
CA ALA A 164 22.55 -31.99 -1.43
C ALA A 164 22.65 -31.23 -0.10
N GLU A 165 23.84 -31.11 0.48
CA GLU A 165 24.05 -30.30 1.71
C GLU A 165 23.83 -28.81 1.44
N VAL A 166 24.23 -28.35 0.26
CA VAL A 166 24.02 -26.98 -0.21
C VAL A 166 22.53 -26.69 -0.37
N ILE A 167 21.77 -27.60 -1.01
CA ILE A 167 20.33 -27.46 -1.19
C ILE A 167 19.61 -27.43 0.17
N LEU A 168 19.95 -28.33 1.09
CA LEU A 168 19.32 -28.38 2.42
C LEU A 168 19.65 -27.12 3.24
N ARG A 169 20.92 -26.70 3.25
CA ARG A 169 21.35 -25.50 3.98
C ARG A 169 20.76 -24.22 3.39
N HIS A 170 20.71 -24.08 2.06
CA HIS A 170 20.06 -22.97 1.40
C HIS A 170 18.54 -23.03 1.58
N GLY A 171 17.94 -24.21 1.52
CA GLY A 171 16.52 -24.39 1.78
C GLY A 171 16.11 -23.95 3.19
N LEU A 172 16.85 -24.34 4.23
CA LEU A 172 16.62 -23.88 5.60
C LEU A 172 16.80 -22.37 5.75
N LEU A 173 17.77 -21.81 5.04
CA LEU A 173 18.00 -20.38 5.06
C LEU A 173 16.91 -19.61 4.31
N TYR A 174 16.50 -20.05 3.10
CA TYR A 174 15.37 -19.46 2.39
C TYR A 174 14.12 -19.53 3.26
N LEU A 175 13.91 -20.63 3.98
CA LEU A 175 12.83 -20.73 4.94
C LEU A 175 12.98 -19.71 6.09
N ALA A 176 14.18 -19.54 6.64
CA ALA A 176 14.45 -18.56 7.70
C ALA A 176 14.26 -17.11 7.22
N LEU A 177 14.64 -16.81 5.97
CA LEU A 177 14.43 -15.49 5.36
C LEU A 177 12.99 -15.28 4.89
N ALA A 178 12.27 -16.34 4.52
CA ALA A 178 10.85 -16.28 4.23
C ALA A 178 9.99 -16.22 5.49
N ALA A 179 10.48 -16.71 6.64
CA ALA A 179 9.74 -16.71 7.89
C ALA A 179 9.23 -15.31 8.31
N PRO A 180 10.00 -14.23 8.24
CA PRO A 180 9.51 -12.89 8.53
C PRO A 180 8.35 -12.46 7.61
N HIS A 181 8.40 -12.83 6.32
CA HIS A 181 7.31 -12.55 5.37
C HIS A 181 6.06 -13.38 5.69
N LEU A 182 6.25 -14.66 6.04
CA LEU A 182 5.14 -15.51 6.45
C LEU A 182 4.54 -15.01 7.76
N LEU A 183 5.35 -14.61 8.74
CA LEU A 183 4.89 -14.03 9.99
C LEU A 183 4.16 -12.70 9.77
N ASP A 184 4.66 -11.86 8.89
CA ASP A 184 4.01 -10.61 8.49
C ASP A 184 2.60 -10.89 7.93
N LEU A 185 2.48 -11.81 6.98
CA LEU A 185 1.20 -12.18 6.38
C LEU A 185 0.29 -12.90 7.38
N LEU A 186 0.81 -13.86 8.15
CA LEU A 186 0.06 -14.63 9.13
C LEU A 186 -0.50 -13.75 10.25
N TRP A 187 0.16 -12.64 10.58
CA TRP A 187 -0.34 -11.71 11.58
C TRP A 187 -1.78 -11.25 11.30
N ALA A 188 -2.15 -11.11 10.04
CA ALA A 188 -3.50 -10.74 9.63
C ALA A 188 -4.58 -11.78 9.99
N VAL A 189 -4.22 -13.01 10.36
CA VAL A 189 -5.19 -14.06 10.69
C VAL A 189 -5.86 -13.79 12.04
N TRP A 190 -5.07 -13.34 13.03
CA TRP A 190 -5.58 -13.06 14.39
C TRP A 190 -5.71 -11.58 14.72
N ASP A 191 -5.31 -10.71 13.83
CA ASP A 191 -5.53 -9.28 14.01
C ASP A 191 -7.02 -8.89 13.81
N LYS A 192 -7.56 -8.07 14.70
CA LYS A 192 -8.97 -7.63 14.65
C LYS A 192 -9.34 -6.90 13.36
N GLN A 193 -8.41 -6.14 12.80
CA GLN A 193 -8.57 -5.43 11.53
C GLN A 193 -7.96 -6.21 10.35
N ARG A 194 -7.52 -7.46 10.58
CA ARG A 194 -6.84 -8.29 9.58
C ARG A 194 -5.67 -7.57 8.91
N GLN A 195 -4.95 -6.75 9.68
CA GLN A 195 -3.75 -6.06 9.22
C GLN A 195 -2.55 -6.98 9.32
N THR A 196 -1.70 -6.96 8.31
CA THR A 196 -0.34 -7.51 8.38
C THR A 196 0.55 -6.59 9.22
N LEU A 197 1.76 -7.00 9.56
CA LEU A 197 2.68 -6.14 10.30
C LEU A 197 3.04 -4.88 9.51
N HIS A 198 3.33 -5.02 8.21
CA HIS A 198 3.60 -3.87 7.35
C HIS A 198 2.38 -2.95 7.19
N ASP A 199 1.15 -3.49 7.20
CA ASP A 199 -0.07 -2.70 7.24
C ASP A 199 -0.17 -1.86 8.51
N LYS A 200 0.14 -2.46 9.66
CA LYS A 200 0.15 -1.73 10.95
C LYS A 200 1.18 -0.64 10.98
N PHE A 201 2.38 -0.95 10.53
CA PHE A 201 3.47 0.03 10.48
C PHE A 201 3.12 1.22 9.59
N ALA A 202 2.54 0.97 8.41
CA ALA A 202 2.10 2.00 7.48
C ALA A 202 0.75 2.64 7.83
N LYS A 203 0.04 2.16 8.89
CA LYS A 203 -1.31 2.58 9.26
C LYS A 203 -2.31 2.43 8.10
N THR A 204 -2.27 1.29 7.44
CA THR A 204 -3.13 0.97 6.30
C THR A 204 -3.97 -0.28 6.57
N VAL A 205 -4.99 -0.51 5.76
CA VAL A 205 -5.79 -1.75 5.78
C VAL A 205 -6.24 -2.07 4.36
N VAL A 206 -6.40 -3.36 4.06
CA VAL A 206 -6.87 -3.81 2.75
C VAL A 206 -8.36 -4.11 2.82
N VAL A 207 -9.12 -3.54 1.88
CA VAL A 207 -10.58 -3.68 1.79
C VAL A 207 -10.98 -4.17 0.41
N HIS A 208 -12.18 -4.75 0.30
CA HIS A 208 -12.76 -5.05 -1.00
C HIS A 208 -13.27 -3.77 -1.67
N THR A 209 -12.96 -3.60 -2.95
CA THR A 209 -13.64 -2.65 -3.83
C THR A 209 -14.96 -3.24 -4.29
N ARG A 210 -15.95 -2.41 -4.45
CA ARG A 210 -17.26 -2.83 -5.02
C ARG A 210 -17.15 -3.11 -6.50
#